data_8cc2f1cd40c2875bbb88ec57e4f4955c
#
_entry.id   8cc2f1cd40c2875bbb88ec57e4f4955c
#
_cell.length_a   1.000
_cell.length_b   1.000
_cell.length_c   1.000
_cell.angle_alpha   90.00
_cell.angle_beta   90.00
_cell.angle_gamma   90.00
#
_symmetry.space_group_name_H-M   'P 1'
#
loop_
_entity.id
_entity.type
_entity.pdbx_description
1 polymer ?
#
loop_
_entity_poly.entity_id
_entity_poly.type
_entity_poly.pdbx_seq_one_letter_code
_entity_poly.pdbx_strand_id
1 'polypeptide(L)'
;MKRIARKSLFAALSLSLLAGCTIGGPDSGPVAEDNPPAASPENELFIYTVYPAFYVKEDVFEKQIGQLIKKKFPDVTVKHVHWDNPGRRYEDLIAAGTIPDIIIDNTRMNVQRYIIDNDLHYDISDLIKKYNFDTSKLNPGLMAQMRNLSPEGKIYGLPFNNNDFVLFYNKDIFDKFGVDYPTDGMTYDEIYELAKKLTRVEGEITYKGFSQNPGHYMNYNQLSLSPLSLTEDKASLSTPEWKKVVDNLRRFYEIPANQFDTVETFATKANIAMAVATVDHIVSFHEQNKNLNFDVVSVPSFSDAPNTRYQPNVYSMYITKQSTKKDLAFQVMAAILSEENQIELAKEGVIVPLETEPVKEAFGQNLPQMRGKNTKAIFHGQTAMPPAARAEGLVWYDVPMQNVFAPLIFKESKDSVTALRMIEEQSTKEIATKKAATETIDKAASKQ
;
A
#
# COMPACT_ATOMS: atom_id res chain seq x y z
N MET A 1 28.53 -27.73 -32.03
CA MET A 1 29.94 -27.28 -31.95
C MET A 1 30.05 -26.12 -31.00
N LYS A 2 31.04 -26.18 -30.12
CA LYS A 2 31.52 -25.21 -29.12
C LYS A 2 30.62 -24.84 -27.93
N ARG A 3 30.84 -25.60 -26.84
CA ARG A 3 30.56 -25.24 -25.45
C ARG A 3 31.57 -24.17 -25.02
N ILE A 4 31.07 -23.13 -24.28
CA ILE A 4 31.93 -22.23 -23.50
C ILE A 4 31.52 -22.36 -22.04
N ALA A 5 32.44 -22.94 -21.25
CA ALA A 5 32.36 -23.06 -19.81
C ALA A 5 32.80 -21.74 -19.17
N ARG A 6 32.04 -21.22 -18.20
CA ARG A 6 32.49 -20.14 -17.31
C ARG A 6 32.92 -20.73 -15.97
N LYS A 7 34.17 -20.52 -15.66
CA LYS A 7 34.85 -20.90 -14.42
C LYS A 7 34.47 -19.96 -13.28
N SER A 8 34.13 -20.56 -12.16
CA SER A 8 33.98 -19.89 -10.86
C SER A 8 35.36 -19.53 -10.30
N LEU A 9 35.51 -18.29 -9.82
CA LEU A 9 36.72 -17.86 -9.13
C LEU A 9 36.37 -17.70 -7.65
N PHE A 10 36.91 -18.61 -6.83
CA PHE A 10 36.98 -18.45 -5.38
C PHE A 10 38.23 -17.63 -5.04
N ALA A 11 38.06 -16.53 -4.29
CA ALA A 11 39.17 -15.82 -3.69
C ALA A 11 39.27 -16.20 -2.21
N ALA A 12 40.34 -16.86 -1.86
CA ALA A 12 40.72 -17.19 -0.50
C ALA A 12 41.36 -15.99 0.20
N LEU A 13 40.91 -15.69 1.42
CA LEU A 13 41.49 -14.68 2.30
C LEU A 13 42.59 -15.35 3.14
N SER A 14 43.83 -14.97 2.92
CA SER A 14 44.99 -15.41 3.71
C SER A 14 45.27 -14.40 4.83
N LEU A 15 45.26 -14.89 6.06
CA LEU A 15 45.79 -14.22 7.26
C LEU A 15 47.34 -14.17 7.16
N SER A 16 47.94 -13.03 7.38
CA SER A 16 49.34 -12.91 7.69
C SER A 16 49.55 -12.01 8.92
N LEU A 17 49.91 -12.66 10.02
CA LEU A 17 50.52 -12.06 11.20
C LEU A 17 51.99 -11.76 10.92
N LEU A 18 52.42 -10.54 11.18
CA LEU A 18 53.83 -10.25 11.42
C LEU A 18 53.94 -9.16 12.47
N ALA A 19 54.59 -9.54 13.55
CA ALA A 19 55.02 -8.66 14.62
C ALA A 19 56.34 -7.91 14.21
N GLY A 20 56.48 -6.68 14.67
CA GLY A 20 57.72 -5.92 14.56
C GLY A 20 57.68 -4.63 15.35
N CYS A 21 58.41 -4.59 16.47
CA CYS A 21 58.65 -3.41 17.33
C CYS A 21 59.51 -2.38 16.60
N THR A 22 59.39 -1.06 16.77
CA THR A 22 59.96 -0.20 17.81
C THR A 22 59.98 1.28 17.39
N ILE A 23 59.71 2.12 18.38
CA ILE A 23 60.28 3.44 18.75
C ILE A 23 59.91 4.68 17.88
N GLY A 24 59.23 5.63 18.55
CA GLY A 24 59.55 7.04 18.43
C GLY A 24 58.41 8.02 18.22
N GLY A 25 57.92 8.61 19.30
CA GLY A 25 57.53 10.01 19.39
C GLY A 25 56.12 10.41 18.96
N PRO A 26 55.56 11.41 19.63
CA PRO A 26 54.11 11.61 19.69
C PRO A 26 53.62 12.58 18.62
N ASP A 27 52.60 12.18 17.89
CA ASP A 27 51.73 13.16 17.27
C ASP A 27 50.29 12.63 17.39
N SER A 28 49.62 13.10 18.43
CA SER A 28 48.20 12.86 18.68
C SER A 28 47.41 13.75 17.72
N GLY A 29 47.09 13.20 16.56
CA GLY A 29 45.97 13.73 15.75
C GLY A 29 44.67 13.60 16.54
N PRO A 30 43.76 14.57 16.43
CA PRO A 30 42.55 14.56 17.22
C PRO A 30 41.71 13.33 16.90
N VAL A 31 41.43 12.54 17.95
CA VAL A 31 40.35 11.56 17.97
C VAL A 31 39.06 12.30 17.56
N ALA A 32 38.44 11.88 16.48
CA ALA A 32 37.13 12.40 16.14
C ALA A 32 36.22 12.15 17.34
N GLU A 33 35.87 13.20 18.07
CA GLU A 33 34.84 13.16 19.08
C GLU A 33 33.54 12.69 18.39
N ASP A 34 32.97 11.61 18.92
CA ASP A 34 31.63 11.15 18.63
C ASP A 34 30.65 12.24 19.11
N ASN A 35 30.54 13.30 18.32
CA ASN A 35 29.51 14.31 18.57
C ASN A 35 28.19 13.65 18.28
N PRO A 36 27.27 13.62 19.26
CA PRO A 36 25.90 13.22 19.00
C PRO A 36 25.36 14.07 17.84
N PRO A 37 24.53 13.51 16.94
CA PRO A 37 24.00 14.26 15.80
C PRO A 37 23.38 15.56 16.31
N ALA A 38 23.79 16.68 15.70
CA ALA A 38 23.34 18.02 16.09
C ALA A 38 21.80 18.03 16.17
N ALA A 39 21.28 18.42 17.33
CA ALA A 39 19.82 18.54 17.51
C ALA A 39 19.29 19.45 16.39
N SER A 40 18.28 18.97 15.65
CA SER A 40 17.61 19.79 14.64
C SER A 40 17.04 21.04 15.29
N PRO A 41 17.00 22.20 14.60
CA PRO A 41 16.43 23.43 15.12
C PRO A 41 15.05 23.18 15.77
N GLU A 42 14.77 23.86 16.87
CA GLU A 42 13.56 23.64 17.68
C GLU A 42 12.27 23.71 16.84
N ASN A 43 12.30 24.50 15.77
CA ASN A 43 11.17 24.72 14.85
C ASN A 43 11.29 23.94 13.51
N GLU A 44 12.25 23.04 13.35
CA GLU A 44 12.33 22.20 12.15
C GLU A 44 11.54 20.90 12.35
N LEU A 45 10.56 20.61 11.50
CA LEU A 45 9.79 19.37 11.49
C LEU A 45 10.32 18.46 10.37
N PHE A 46 10.88 17.31 10.73
CA PHE A 46 11.37 16.32 9.78
C PHE A 46 10.26 15.34 9.37
N ILE A 47 9.85 15.41 8.10
CA ILE A 47 8.82 14.55 7.52
C ILE A 47 9.47 13.60 6.51
N TYR A 48 9.26 12.31 6.69
CA TYR A 48 9.72 11.26 5.79
C TYR A 48 8.54 10.61 5.08
N THR A 49 8.64 10.47 3.76
CA THR A 49 7.57 9.90 2.97
C THR A 49 8.06 8.69 2.19
N VAL A 50 7.24 7.64 2.20
CA VAL A 50 7.49 6.39 1.50
C VAL A 50 6.48 6.24 0.38
N TYR A 51 6.90 5.49 -0.64
CA TYR A 51 6.17 5.16 -1.86
C TYR A 51 4.62 5.13 -1.71
N PRO A 52 3.87 5.48 -2.76
CA PRO A 52 4.34 5.62 -4.14
C PRO A 52 4.77 7.05 -4.47
N ALA A 53 5.72 7.14 -5.41
CA ALA A 53 6.20 8.38 -6.01
C ALA A 53 5.06 9.30 -6.52
N PHE A 54 3.85 8.76 -6.64
CA PHE A 54 2.63 9.41 -7.09
C PHE A 54 2.15 10.51 -6.13
N TYR A 55 2.34 10.32 -4.81
CA TYR A 55 1.82 11.24 -3.81
C TYR A 55 2.90 12.05 -3.10
N VAL A 56 4.19 11.77 -3.36
CA VAL A 56 5.23 12.24 -2.46
C VAL A 56 6.55 12.59 -3.14
N LYS A 57 6.56 12.88 -4.44
CA LYS A 57 7.61 13.68 -5.04
C LYS A 57 7.59 15.07 -4.42
N GLU A 58 8.71 15.76 -4.45
CA GLU A 58 8.87 17.06 -3.79
C GLU A 58 7.80 18.09 -4.17
N ASP A 59 7.44 18.16 -5.46
CA ASP A 59 6.39 19.02 -5.97
C ASP A 59 4.99 18.63 -5.47
N VAL A 60 4.70 17.33 -5.35
CA VAL A 60 3.44 16.81 -4.83
C VAL A 60 3.36 16.99 -3.33
N PHE A 61 4.44 16.71 -2.59
CA PHE A 61 4.53 16.97 -1.16
C PHE A 61 4.31 18.44 -0.84
N GLU A 62 5.01 19.32 -1.56
CA GLU A 62 4.87 20.76 -1.36
C GLU A 62 3.43 21.23 -1.59
N LYS A 63 2.77 20.74 -2.64
CA LYS A 63 1.38 21.08 -2.96
C LYS A 63 0.38 20.56 -1.93
N GLN A 64 0.55 19.31 -1.47
CA GLN A 64 -0.43 18.65 -0.60
C GLN A 64 -0.23 18.94 0.90
N ILE A 65 1.02 19.15 1.34
CA ILE A 65 1.38 19.25 2.74
C ILE A 65 2.21 20.53 3.02
N GLY A 66 3.25 20.79 2.23
CA GLY A 66 4.19 21.86 2.49
C GLY A 66 3.55 23.24 2.54
N GLN A 67 2.68 23.57 1.57
CA GLN A 67 1.96 24.85 1.53
C GLN A 67 1.01 25.03 2.72
N LEU A 68 0.34 23.96 3.15
CA LEU A 68 -0.51 23.99 4.33
C LEU A 68 0.31 24.32 5.58
N ILE A 69 1.47 23.66 5.76
CA ILE A 69 2.34 23.90 6.92
C ILE A 69 2.83 25.34 6.91
N LYS A 70 3.32 25.86 5.79
CA LYS A 70 3.74 27.26 5.66
C LYS A 70 2.62 28.26 5.99
N LYS A 71 1.39 27.94 5.60
CA LYS A 71 0.21 28.81 5.88
C LYS A 71 -0.21 28.77 7.34
N LYS A 72 -0.29 27.59 7.95
CA LYS A 72 -0.85 27.39 9.31
C LYS A 72 0.22 27.48 10.42
N PHE A 73 1.48 27.21 10.10
CA PHE A 73 2.62 27.18 11.02
C PHE A 73 3.81 27.95 10.42
N PRO A 74 3.71 29.29 10.26
CA PRO A 74 4.70 30.08 9.52
C PRO A 74 6.12 30.04 10.12
N ASP A 75 6.24 29.76 11.42
CA ASP A 75 7.52 29.65 12.13
C ASP A 75 8.15 28.25 12.03
N VAL A 76 7.48 27.28 11.36
CA VAL A 76 7.95 25.91 11.22
C VAL A 76 8.68 25.75 9.90
N THR A 77 9.93 25.29 9.97
CA THR A 77 10.68 24.85 8.81
C THR A 77 10.44 23.36 8.59
N VAL A 78 10.14 22.95 7.35
CA VAL A 78 9.95 21.53 7.02
C VAL A 78 11.20 21.00 6.35
N LYS A 79 11.75 19.93 6.91
CA LYS A 79 12.73 19.07 6.24
C LYS A 79 11.97 17.87 5.68
N HIS A 80 11.83 17.82 4.35
CA HIS A 80 11.20 16.68 3.69
C HIS A 80 12.26 15.75 3.07
N VAL A 81 12.10 14.46 3.28
CA VAL A 81 12.92 13.40 2.65
C VAL A 81 12.02 12.30 2.14
N HIS A 82 12.24 11.94 0.88
CA HIS A 82 11.54 10.83 0.24
C HIS A 82 12.43 9.58 0.20
N TRP A 83 11.83 8.41 0.35
CA TRP A 83 12.55 7.13 0.43
C TRP A 83 13.35 6.78 -0.84
N ASP A 84 12.98 7.32 -2.02
CA ASP A 84 13.71 7.12 -3.27
C ASP A 84 15.00 7.93 -3.35
N ASN A 85 15.22 8.88 -2.43
CA ASN A 85 16.47 9.62 -2.37
C ASN A 85 17.61 8.64 -2.04
N PRO A 86 18.75 8.69 -2.75
CA PRO A 86 19.88 7.82 -2.47
C PRO A 86 20.34 7.88 -1.02
N GLY A 87 20.54 6.74 -0.37
CA GLY A 87 20.95 6.65 1.04
C GLY A 87 19.89 7.17 2.03
N ARG A 88 18.60 7.06 1.68
CA ARG A 88 17.48 7.52 2.52
C ARG A 88 16.41 6.46 2.75
N ARG A 89 16.78 5.19 2.64
CA ARG A 89 15.88 4.10 3.03
C ARG A 89 15.78 4.03 4.55
N TYR A 90 14.81 3.31 5.06
CA TYR A 90 14.63 3.14 6.51
C TYR A 90 15.90 2.69 7.22
N GLU A 91 16.56 1.69 6.65
CA GLU A 91 17.78 1.12 7.19
C GLU A 91 18.91 2.17 7.28
N ASP A 92 19.01 3.05 6.27
CA ASP A 92 20.02 4.12 6.24
C ASP A 92 19.72 5.17 7.33
N LEU A 93 18.45 5.57 7.49
CA LEU A 93 18.04 6.56 8.49
C LEU A 93 18.22 6.04 9.91
N ILE A 94 17.86 4.77 10.15
CA ILE A 94 18.02 4.11 11.45
C ILE A 94 19.50 3.98 11.79
N ALA A 95 20.33 3.50 10.85
CA ALA A 95 21.76 3.35 11.07
C ALA A 95 22.46 4.69 11.34
N ALA A 96 21.99 5.78 10.72
CA ALA A 96 22.50 7.14 10.95
C ALA A 96 21.94 7.80 12.21
N GLY A 97 21.01 7.18 12.94
CA GLY A 97 20.31 7.79 14.06
C GLY A 97 19.47 9.01 13.68
N THR A 98 19.14 9.16 12.40
CA THR A 98 18.39 10.30 11.85
C THR A 98 16.92 9.92 11.71
N ILE A 99 16.19 9.91 12.81
CA ILE A 99 14.80 9.45 12.84
C ILE A 99 13.86 10.63 12.55
N PRO A 100 12.90 10.49 11.60
CA PRO A 100 11.91 11.52 11.30
C PRO A 100 10.97 11.80 12.47
N ASP A 101 10.38 13.01 12.52
CA ASP A 101 9.29 13.33 13.44
C ASP A 101 7.97 12.71 12.98
N ILE A 102 7.69 12.78 11.66
CA ILE A 102 6.53 12.18 11.02
C ILE A 102 6.97 11.26 9.88
N ILE A 103 6.40 10.07 9.84
CA ILE A 103 6.53 9.14 8.72
C ILE A 103 5.15 9.04 8.04
N ILE A 104 5.11 9.15 6.70
CA ILE A 104 3.92 8.88 5.89
C ILE A 104 4.19 7.65 5.04
N ASP A 105 3.45 6.56 5.30
CA ASP A 105 3.69 5.28 4.65
C ASP A 105 2.42 4.44 4.51
N ASN A 106 2.48 3.43 3.62
CA ASN A 106 1.39 2.47 3.44
C ASN A 106 1.28 1.56 4.67
N THR A 107 0.13 1.64 5.31
CA THR A 107 -0.13 0.95 6.58
C THR A 107 0.01 -0.56 6.46
N ARG A 108 -0.50 -1.15 5.38
CA ARG A 108 -0.49 -2.61 5.22
C ARG A 108 0.87 -3.16 4.84
N MET A 109 1.59 -2.46 3.96
CA MET A 109 2.82 -3.00 3.35
C MET A 109 4.05 -2.85 4.24
N ASN A 110 4.17 -1.71 4.92
CA ASN A 110 5.45 -1.29 5.47
C ASN A 110 5.46 -1.09 6.99
N VAL A 111 4.32 -0.70 7.57
CA VAL A 111 4.28 -0.21 8.95
C VAL A 111 4.74 -1.25 9.96
N GLN A 112 4.30 -2.50 9.83
CA GLN A 112 4.76 -3.53 10.75
C GLN A 112 6.28 -3.72 10.65
N ARG A 113 6.79 -3.87 9.44
CA ARG A 113 8.20 -4.17 9.18
C ARG A 113 9.14 -3.02 9.55
N TYR A 114 8.78 -1.79 9.22
CA TYR A 114 9.71 -0.66 9.31
C TYR A 114 9.46 0.24 10.52
N ILE A 115 8.23 0.31 11.02
CA ILE A 115 7.87 1.19 12.12
C ILE A 115 7.73 0.39 13.42
N ILE A 116 6.92 -0.68 13.43
CA ILE A 116 6.64 -1.43 14.66
C ILE A 116 7.82 -2.33 15.04
N ASP A 117 8.34 -3.15 14.12
CA ASP A 117 9.45 -4.07 14.37
C ASP A 117 10.77 -3.32 14.73
N ASN A 118 10.89 -2.02 14.39
CA ASN A 118 12.04 -1.18 14.76
C ASN A 118 11.77 -0.23 15.94
N ASP A 119 10.69 -0.42 16.69
CA ASP A 119 10.32 0.39 17.87
C ASP A 119 10.26 1.91 17.55
N LEU A 120 9.84 2.28 16.34
CA LEU A 120 9.67 3.68 15.95
C LEU A 120 8.27 4.21 16.26
N HIS A 121 7.29 3.33 16.51
CA HIS A 121 5.89 3.69 16.74
C HIS A 121 5.69 4.43 18.07
N TYR A 122 4.73 5.34 18.06
CA TYR A 122 4.30 6.09 19.25
C TYR A 122 2.78 6.04 19.37
N ASP A 123 2.27 5.74 20.57
CA ASP A 123 0.83 5.79 20.84
C ASP A 123 0.37 7.25 20.94
N ILE A 124 -0.42 7.69 19.97
CA ILE A 124 -0.94 9.06 19.90
C ILE A 124 -2.30 9.23 20.58
N SER A 125 -2.80 8.22 21.28
CA SER A 125 -4.13 8.25 21.93
C SER A 125 -4.29 9.41 22.92
N ASP A 126 -3.22 9.76 23.64
CA ASP A 126 -3.24 10.89 24.57
C ASP A 126 -3.20 12.25 23.85
N LEU A 127 -2.53 12.33 22.69
CA LEU A 127 -2.56 13.54 21.85
C LEU A 127 -3.95 13.74 21.24
N ILE A 128 -4.61 12.68 20.79
CA ILE A 128 -6.00 12.71 20.32
C ILE A 128 -6.91 13.32 21.39
N LYS A 129 -6.78 12.85 22.65
CA LYS A 129 -7.56 13.39 23.78
C LYS A 129 -7.18 14.85 24.09
N LYS A 130 -5.86 15.14 24.17
CA LYS A 130 -5.34 16.48 24.49
C LYS A 130 -5.85 17.55 23.55
N TYR A 131 -5.89 17.23 22.25
CA TYR A 131 -6.32 18.17 21.22
C TYR A 131 -7.81 18.02 20.84
N ASN A 132 -8.59 17.22 21.56
CA ASN A 132 -10.00 16.92 21.27
C ASN A 132 -10.23 16.56 19.80
N PHE A 133 -9.31 15.79 19.19
CA PHE A 133 -9.42 15.40 17.80
C PHE A 133 -10.49 14.32 17.61
N ASP A 134 -11.54 14.64 16.85
CA ASP A 134 -12.67 13.76 16.63
C ASP A 134 -12.40 12.74 15.51
N THR A 135 -11.93 11.56 15.89
CA THR A 135 -11.66 10.46 14.94
C THR A 135 -12.94 9.85 14.36
N SER A 136 -14.13 10.12 14.90
CA SER A 136 -15.40 9.55 14.40
C SER A 136 -15.83 10.13 13.06
N LYS A 137 -15.28 11.28 12.67
CA LYS A 137 -15.50 11.93 11.37
C LYS A 137 -14.75 11.25 10.22
N LEU A 138 -13.72 10.47 10.54
CA LEU A 138 -12.92 9.76 9.55
C LEU A 138 -13.59 8.44 9.16
N ASN A 139 -13.33 7.97 7.94
CA ASN A 139 -13.87 6.70 7.45
C ASN A 139 -13.63 5.56 8.45
N PRO A 140 -14.68 4.83 8.87
CA PRO A 140 -14.58 3.79 9.91
C PRO A 140 -13.62 2.66 9.57
N GLY A 141 -13.55 2.24 8.29
CA GLY A 141 -12.64 1.18 7.81
C GLY A 141 -11.17 1.61 7.94
N LEU A 142 -10.85 2.87 7.58
CA LEU A 142 -9.50 3.40 7.72
C LEU A 142 -9.09 3.48 9.20
N MET A 143 -9.98 3.97 10.06
CA MET A 143 -9.72 4.04 11.50
C MET A 143 -9.63 2.66 12.16
N ALA A 144 -10.40 1.69 11.68
CA ALA A 144 -10.27 0.31 12.14
C ALA A 144 -8.89 -0.26 11.81
N GLN A 145 -8.34 0.04 10.62
CA GLN A 145 -6.98 -0.37 10.27
C GLN A 145 -5.92 0.24 11.19
N MET A 146 -6.09 1.50 11.60
CA MET A 146 -5.19 2.12 12.57
C MET A 146 -5.24 1.43 13.93
N ARG A 147 -6.45 1.10 14.41
CA ARG A 147 -6.62 0.40 15.71
C ARG A 147 -6.11 -1.04 15.66
N ASN A 148 -6.24 -1.71 14.52
CA ASN A 148 -5.82 -3.10 14.37
C ASN A 148 -4.29 -3.28 14.23
N LEU A 149 -3.52 -2.19 14.24
CA LEU A 149 -2.05 -2.25 14.41
C LEU A 149 -1.65 -2.64 15.84
N SER A 150 -2.56 -2.53 16.80
CA SER A 150 -2.32 -2.91 18.21
C SER A 150 -3.45 -3.82 18.71
N PRO A 151 -3.15 -4.99 19.30
CA PRO A 151 -4.16 -5.82 19.94
C PRO A 151 -4.83 -5.13 21.14
N GLU A 152 -4.15 -4.14 21.75
CA GLU A 152 -4.66 -3.32 22.85
C GLU A 152 -5.51 -2.12 22.35
N GLY A 153 -5.66 -1.94 21.03
CA GLY A 153 -6.40 -0.84 20.43
C GLY A 153 -5.72 0.53 20.51
N LYS A 154 -4.40 0.57 20.81
CA LYS A 154 -3.60 1.80 20.74
C LYS A 154 -3.60 2.34 19.32
N ILE A 155 -3.54 3.66 19.18
CA ILE A 155 -3.53 4.32 17.88
C ILE A 155 -2.12 4.84 17.61
N TYR A 156 -1.42 4.25 16.64
CA TYR A 156 -0.06 4.65 16.28
C TYR A 156 0.01 5.69 15.17
N GLY A 157 -1.09 5.98 14.50
CA GLY A 157 -1.13 6.96 13.42
C GLY A 157 -2.54 7.37 13.04
N LEU A 158 -2.63 8.35 12.13
CA LEU A 158 -3.88 8.78 11.52
C LEU A 158 -3.82 8.58 10.00
N PRO A 159 -4.93 8.17 9.35
CA PRO A 159 -4.94 7.99 7.91
C PRO A 159 -4.70 9.34 7.20
N PHE A 160 -3.93 9.32 6.12
CA PHE A 160 -3.66 10.49 5.27
C PHE A 160 -4.50 10.45 4.00
N ASN A 161 -4.46 9.33 3.28
CA ASN A 161 -5.29 9.10 2.10
C ASN A 161 -5.59 7.60 1.94
N ASN A 162 -6.55 7.29 1.07
CA ASN A 162 -6.87 5.93 0.65
C ASN A 162 -6.75 5.83 -0.88
N ASN A 163 -6.05 4.84 -1.40
CA ASN A 163 -6.02 4.57 -2.84
C ASN A 163 -7.03 3.46 -3.16
N ASP A 164 -8.30 3.83 -3.21
CA ASP A 164 -9.42 2.91 -3.40
C ASP A 164 -9.50 2.39 -4.84
N PHE A 165 -10.38 1.44 -5.07
CA PHE A 165 -10.55 0.74 -6.35
C PHE A 165 -11.89 1.10 -6.99
N VAL A 166 -11.90 1.09 -8.33
CA VAL A 166 -13.10 1.23 -9.17
C VAL A 166 -13.06 0.25 -10.33
N LEU A 167 -14.20 -0.01 -10.95
CA LEU A 167 -14.28 -0.72 -12.21
C LEU A 167 -14.23 0.29 -13.36
N PHE A 168 -13.15 0.26 -14.13
CA PHE A 168 -13.02 0.94 -15.41
C PHE A 168 -13.72 0.17 -16.52
N TYR A 169 -14.37 0.86 -17.44
CA TYR A 169 -14.93 0.22 -18.63
C TYR A 169 -14.67 1.04 -19.90
N ASN A 170 -14.35 0.34 -20.97
CA ASN A 170 -14.07 0.93 -22.27
C ASN A 170 -15.38 1.05 -23.07
N LYS A 171 -15.89 2.27 -23.21
CA LYS A 171 -17.18 2.58 -23.86
C LYS A 171 -17.22 2.11 -25.30
N ASP A 172 -16.10 2.28 -26.04
CA ASP A 172 -16.04 1.91 -27.45
C ASP A 172 -16.20 0.40 -27.67
N ILE A 173 -15.74 -0.44 -26.73
CA ILE A 173 -15.95 -1.89 -26.79
C ILE A 173 -17.42 -2.25 -26.51
N PHE A 174 -18.03 -1.61 -25.52
CA PHE A 174 -19.44 -1.81 -25.19
C PHE A 174 -20.33 -1.39 -26.36
N ASP A 175 -20.11 -0.20 -26.91
CA ASP A 175 -20.85 0.34 -28.06
C ASP A 175 -20.68 -0.55 -29.30
N LYS A 176 -19.45 -0.99 -29.59
CA LYS A 176 -19.14 -1.88 -30.70
C LYS A 176 -19.93 -3.18 -30.67
N PHE A 177 -20.13 -3.73 -29.47
CA PHE A 177 -20.80 -5.03 -29.31
C PHE A 177 -22.27 -4.92 -28.91
N GLY A 178 -22.80 -3.70 -28.77
CA GLY A 178 -24.20 -3.43 -28.42
C GLY A 178 -24.56 -3.99 -27.03
N VAL A 179 -23.62 -3.88 -26.07
CA VAL A 179 -23.81 -4.29 -24.68
C VAL A 179 -24.03 -3.05 -23.83
N ASP A 180 -25.01 -3.08 -22.93
CA ASP A 180 -25.26 -1.97 -22.00
C ASP A 180 -24.08 -1.78 -21.04
N TYR A 181 -23.77 -0.51 -20.72
CA TYR A 181 -22.70 -0.16 -19.79
C TYR A 181 -22.96 -0.71 -18.39
N PRO A 182 -21.90 -1.04 -17.62
CA PRO A 182 -22.05 -1.40 -16.22
C PRO A 182 -22.56 -0.20 -15.41
N THR A 183 -23.19 -0.50 -14.28
CA THR A 183 -23.74 0.51 -13.35
C THR A 183 -23.17 0.32 -11.95
N ASP A 184 -23.25 1.37 -11.12
CA ASP A 184 -22.83 1.30 -9.73
C ASP A 184 -23.63 0.23 -8.97
N GLY A 185 -22.97 -0.47 -8.04
CA GLY A 185 -23.57 -1.50 -7.21
C GLY A 185 -23.66 -2.89 -7.84
N MET A 186 -23.21 -3.07 -9.10
CA MET A 186 -23.18 -4.40 -9.72
C MET A 186 -22.31 -5.38 -8.92
N THR A 187 -22.76 -6.63 -8.91
CA THR A 187 -22.06 -7.76 -8.30
C THR A 187 -21.03 -8.38 -9.26
N TYR A 188 -20.10 -9.17 -8.71
CA TYR A 188 -19.19 -9.98 -9.55
C TYR A 188 -19.93 -10.94 -10.48
N ASP A 189 -21.13 -11.41 -10.10
CA ASP A 189 -21.92 -12.28 -10.95
C ASP A 189 -22.44 -11.55 -12.18
N GLU A 190 -22.95 -10.33 -12.02
CA GLU A 190 -23.41 -9.48 -13.11
C GLU A 190 -22.26 -9.05 -14.02
N ILE A 191 -21.12 -8.66 -13.44
CA ILE A 191 -19.90 -8.32 -14.21
C ILE A 191 -19.35 -9.54 -14.98
N TYR A 192 -19.46 -10.74 -14.41
CA TYR A 192 -19.11 -11.97 -15.09
C TYR A 192 -19.95 -12.22 -16.35
N GLU A 193 -21.28 -11.97 -16.27
CA GLU A 193 -22.17 -12.08 -17.43
C GLU A 193 -21.80 -11.04 -18.51
N LEU A 194 -21.45 -9.80 -18.13
CA LEU A 194 -20.94 -8.80 -19.08
C LEU A 194 -19.62 -9.27 -19.71
N ALA A 195 -18.71 -9.77 -18.90
CA ALA A 195 -17.40 -10.26 -19.38
C ALA A 195 -17.55 -11.36 -20.42
N LYS A 196 -18.47 -12.31 -20.25
CA LYS A 196 -18.76 -13.35 -21.26
C LYS A 196 -19.27 -12.77 -22.57
N LYS A 197 -20.13 -11.75 -22.53
CA LYS A 197 -20.66 -11.09 -23.73
C LYS A 197 -19.59 -10.31 -24.49
N LEU A 198 -18.63 -9.76 -23.79
CA LEU A 198 -17.60 -8.87 -24.34
C LEU A 198 -16.29 -9.58 -24.71
N THR A 199 -16.10 -10.84 -24.25
CA THR A 199 -14.92 -11.63 -24.61
C THR A 199 -15.13 -12.30 -25.96
N ARG A 200 -14.35 -11.92 -26.95
CA ARG A 200 -14.42 -12.53 -28.30
C ARG A 200 -13.17 -12.23 -29.14
N VAL A 201 -12.99 -13.01 -30.17
CA VAL A 201 -11.98 -12.79 -31.20
C VAL A 201 -12.70 -12.22 -32.43
N GLU A 202 -12.24 -11.07 -32.92
CA GLU A 202 -12.75 -10.43 -34.14
C GLU A 202 -11.58 -10.01 -35.01
N GLY A 203 -11.40 -10.70 -36.13
CA GLY A 203 -10.22 -10.57 -36.97
C GLY A 203 -8.95 -10.95 -36.21
N GLU A 204 -7.99 -10.06 -36.16
CA GLU A 204 -6.73 -10.25 -35.41
C GLU A 204 -6.79 -9.77 -33.95
N ILE A 205 -7.91 -9.17 -33.53
CA ILE A 205 -8.05 -8.60 -32.21
C ILE A 205 -8.78 -9.58 -31.28
N THR A 206 -8.15 -9.88 -30.15
CA THR A 206 -8.79 -10.57 -29.05
C THR A 206 -9.27 -9.51 -28.04
N TYR A 207 -10.58 -9.34 -27.94
CA TYR A 207 -11.21 -8.52 -26.90
C TYR A 207 -11.39 -9.35 -25.65
N LYS A 208 -10.93 -8.81 -24.52
CA LYS A 208 -11.01 -9.41 -23.20
C LYS A 208 -12.10 -8.73 -22.40
N GLY A 209 -12.99 -9.51 -21.79
CA GLY A 209 -14.12 -8.97 -21.05
C GLY A 209 -13.74 -8.36 -19.70
N PHE A 210 -12.70 -8.90 -19.05
CA PHE A 210 -12.36 -8.47 -17.69
C PHE A 210 -10.86 -8.67 -17.39
N SER A 211 -10.30 -7.74 -16.62
CA SER A 211 -8.97 -7.85 -16.02
C SER A 211 -8.94 -7.29 -14.60
N GLN A 212 -8.14 -7.89 -13.75
CA GLN A 212 -7.89 -7.42 -12.39
C GLN A 212 -6.55 -7.95 -11.88
N ASN A 213 -5.81 -7.12 -11.13
CA ASN A 213 -4.59 -7.55 -10.47
C ASN A 213 -4.92 -8.54 -9.33
N PRO A 214 -4.46 -9.82 -9.42
CA PRO A 214 -4.79 -10.83 -8.42
C PRO A 214 -4.24 -10.51 -7.03
N GLY A 215 -3.06 -9.87 -6.94
CA GLY A 215 -2.47 -9.46 -5.67
C GLY A 215 -3.33 -8.41 -4.97
N HIS A 216 -3.77 -7.38 -5.68
CA HIS A 216 -4.68 -6.38 -5.14
C HIS A 216 -6.01 -6.99 -4.70
N TYR A 217 -6.62 -7.82 -5.57
CA TYR A 217 -7.89 -8.48 -5.30
C TYR A 217 -7.88 -9.31 -4.02
N MET A 218 -6.83 -10.12 -3.81
CA MET A 218 -6.71 -10.96 -2.63
C MET A 218 -6.30 -10.16 -1.38
N ASN A 219 -5.35 -9.25 -1.52
CA ASN A 219 -4.82 -8.49 -0.40
C ASN A 219 -5.80 -7.49 0.21
N TYR A 220 -6.69 -6.94 -0.61
CA TYR A 220 -7.71 -5.97 -0.18
C TYR A 220 -9.12 -6.55 -0.27
N ASN A 221 -9.27 -7.86 -0.14
CA ASN A 221 -10.53 -8.58 -0.34
C ASN A 221 -11.68 -8.01 0.51
N GLN A 222 -12.89 -8.04 -0.06
CA GLN A 222 -14.12 -7.49 0.55
C GLN A 222 -14.67 -8.32 1.71
N LEU A 223 -14.14 -9.53 1.94
CA LEU A 223 -14.60 -10.45 2.98
C LEU A 223 -13.80 -10.32 4.29
N SER A 224 -12.96 -9.30 4.43
CA SER A 224 -12.16 -9.03 5.63
C SER A 224 -11.22 -10.18 6.03
N LEU A 225 -10.78 -10.99 5.05
CA LEU A 225 -9.92 -12.14 5.31
C LEU A 225 -8.46 -11.70 5.54
N SER A 226 -7.85 -12.30 6.56
CA SER A 226 -6.41 -12.19 6.81
C SER A 226 -5.67 -13.38 6.18
N PRO A 227 -4.55 -13.17 5.47
CA PRO A 227 -3.72 -14.26 4.99
C PRO A 227 -2.85 -14.88 6.11
N LEU A 228 -2.81 -14.26 7.29
CA LEU A 228 -2.11 -14.73 8.47
C LEU A 228 -3.11 -15.12 9.55
N SER A 229 -2.81 -16.16 10.32
CA SER A 229 -3.55 -16.48 11.53
C SER A 229 -3.52 -15.32 12.51
N LEU A 230 -4.64 -15.03 13.17
CA LEU A 230 -4.75 -13.97 14.17
C LEU A 230 -4.13 -14.37 15.53
N THR A 231 -3.92 -15.67 15.75
CA THR A 231 -3.53 -16.22 17.06
C THR A 231 -2.26 -17.08 17.04
N GLU A 232 -1.72 -17.39 15.86
CA GLU A 232 -0.58 -18.29 15.69
C GLU A 232 0.41 -17.78 14.65
N ASP A 233 1.67 -18.20 14.74
CA ASP A 233 2.72 -17.90 13.77
C ASP A 233 2.61 -18.82 12.54
N LYS A 234 1.57 -18.61 11.75
CA LYS A 234 1.33 -19.35 10.49
C LYS A 234 0.50 -18.55 9.50
N ALA A 235 0.55 -18.90 8.24
CA ALA A 235 -0.41 -18.46 7.25
C ALA A 235 -1.78 -19.15 7.46
N SER A 236 -2.86 -18.58 6.93
CA SER A 236 -4.23 -19.08 7.07
C SER A 236 -5.01 -18.84 5.77
N LEU A 237 -4.80 -19.70 4.78
CA LEU A 237 -5.39 -19.58 3.44
C LEU A 237 -6.29 -20.76 3.07
N SER A 238 -6.14 -21.91 3.72
CA SER A 238 -6.89 -23.13 3.41
C SER A 238 -8.29 -23.12 4.03
N THR A 239 -9.08 -22.06 3.74
CA THR A 239 -10.44 -21.91 4.24
C THR A 239 -11.46 -21.82 3.09
N PRO A 240 -12.75 -22.15 3.33
CA PRO A 240 -13.80 -22.01 2.33
C PRO A 240 -13.92 -20.56 1.80
N GLU A 241 -13.73 -19.56 2.66
CA GLU A 241 -13.83 -18.14 2.31
C GLU A 241 -12.70 -17.73 1.35
N TRP A 242 -11.46 -18.14 1.61
CA TRP A 242 -10.36 -17.93 0.69
C TRP A 242 -10.58 -18.65 -0.64
N LYS A 243 -11.08 -19.89 -0.60
CA LYS A 243 -11.45 -20.62 -1.82
C LYS A 243 -12.49 -19.84 -2.62
N LYS A 244 -13.53 -19.29 -1.97
CA LYS A 244 -14.55 -18.46 -2.61
C LYS A 244 -13.94 -17.24 -3.31
N VAL A 245 -13.03 -16.52 -2.64
CA VAL A 245 -12.33 -15.38 -3.21
C VAL A 245 -11.54 -15.80 -4.45
N VAL A 246 -10.75 -16.86 -4.37
CA VAL A 246 -9.94 -17.36 -5.49
C VAL A 246 -10.80 -17.83 -6.66
N ASP A 247 -11.82 -18.65 -6.40
CA ASP A 247 -12.70 -19.18 -7.46
C ASP A 247 -13.46 -18.06 -8.18
N ASN A 248 -13.87 -17.02 -7.45
CA ASN A 248 -14.56 -15.88 -8.06
C ASN A 248 -13.68 -15.14 -9.08
N LEU A 249 -12.40 -14.90 -8.80
CA LEU A 249 -11.51 -14.29 -9.79
C LEU A 249 -11.15 -15.27 -10.91
N ARG A 250 -10.88 -16.52 -10.56
CA ARG A 250 -10.48 -17.57 -11.50
C ARG A 250 -11.48 -17.75 -12.62
N ARG A 251 -12.79 -17.80 -12.34
CA ARG A 251 -13.84 -18.01 -13.34
C ARG A 251 -13.79 -17.00 -14.49
N PHE A 252 -13.36 -15.76 -14.26
CA PHE A 252 -13.20 -14.77 -15.32
C PHE A 252 -12.13 -15.19 -16.33
N TYR A 253 -11.05 -15.79 -15.86
CA TYR A 253 -9.94 -16.23 -16.72
C TYR A 253 -10.17 -17.62 -17.32
N GLU A 254 -11.23 -18.31 -16.91
CA GLU A 254 -11.75 -19.53 -17.55
C GLU A 254 -12.69 -19.23 -18.73
N ILE A 255 -13.14 -17.99 -18.91
CA ILE A 255 -13.86 -17.56 -20.11
C ILE A 255 -12.91 -17.73 -21.32
N PRO A 256 -13.30 -18.50 -22.37
CA PRO A 256 -12.49 -18.67 -23.56
C PRO A 256 -12.06 -17.34 -24.17
N ALA A 257 -10.77 -17.16 -24.43
CA ALA A 257 -10.12 -15.93 -24.91
C ALA A 257 -9.95 -14.79 -23.88
N ASN A 258 -10.42 -14.92 -22.64
CA ASN A 258 -10.17 -13.96 -21.56
C ASN A 258 -8.95 -14.32 -20.71
N GLN A 259 -7.82 -14.71 -21.32
CA GLN A 259 -6.60 -14.97 -20.57
C GLN A 259 -6.16 -13.73 -19.80
N PHE A 260 -5.53 -13.97 -18.65
CA PHE A 260 -4.99 -12.91 -17.81
C PHE A 260 -4.09 -11.95 -18.61
N ASP A 261 -4.30 -10.67 -18.41
CA ASP A 261 -3.43 -9.59 -18.87
C ASP A 261 -3.35 -8.53 -17.74
N THR A 262 -2.32 -7.72 -17.75
CA THR A 262 -2.17 -6.68 -16.73
C THR A 262 -3.17 -5.54 -16.97
N VAL A 263 -3.56 -4.84 -15.91
CA VAL A 263 -4.53 -3.75 -16.02
C VAL A 263 -4.02 -2.57 -16.86
N GLU A 264 -2.70 -2.41 -16.99
CA GLU A 264 -2.07 -1.41 -17.83
C GLU A 264 -2.41 -1.59 -19.32
N THR A 265 -2.72 -2.82 -19.75
CA THR A 265 -3.13 -3.09 -21.12
C THR A 265 -4.52 -2.53 -21.45
N PHE A 266 -5.31 -2.19 -20.44
CA PHE A 266 -6.58 -1.47 -20.62
C PHE A 266 -6.38 -0.18 -21.41
N ALA A 267 -5.35 0.59 -21.10
CA ALA A 267 -5.04 1.83 -21.83
C ALA A 267 -4.16 1.58 -23.06
N THR A 268 -3.11 0.76 -22.92
CA THR A 268 -2.08 0.65 -23.97
C THR A 268 -2.54 -0.13 -25.19
N LYS A 269 -3.35 -1.18 -25.02
CA LYS A 269 -3.91 -1.98 -26.12
C LYS A 269 -5.38 -1.63 -26.41
N ALA A 270 -6.08 -1.03 -25.47
CA ALA A 270 -7.51 -0.66 -25.53
C ALA A 270 -8.43 -1.82 -25.95
N ASN A 271 -8.05 -3.06 -25.65
CA ASN A 271 -8.79 -4.28 -26.02
C ASN A 271 -9.37 -5.02 -24.81
N ILE A 272 -9.30 -4.43 -23.61
CA ILE A 272 -9.96 -4.91 -22.40
C ILE A 272 -11.25 -4.12 -22.18
N ALA A 273 -12.39 -4.80 -22.05
CA ALA A 273 -13.67 -4.15 -21.85
C ALA A 273 -13.84 -3.58 -20.45
N MET A 274 -13.42 -4.32 -19.44
CA MET A 274 -13.54 -3.93 -18.02
C MET A 274 -12.27 -4.25 -17.25
N ALA A 275 -11.83 -3.33 -16.39
CA ALA A 275 -10.66 -3.55 -15.53
C ALA A 275 -10.89 -2.98 -14.14
N VAL A 276 -10.62 -3.76 -13.07
CA VAL A 276 -10.58 -3.22 -11.71
C VAL A 276 -9.16 -2.75 -11.40
N ALA A 277 -9.04 -1.46 -11.13
CA ALA A 277 -7.77 -0.81 -10.78
C ALA A 277 -7.99 0.28 -9.73
N THR A 278 -6.91 0.83 -9.18
CA THR A 278 -6.97 1.95 -8.25
C THR A 278 -7.37 3.24 -8.97
N VAL A 279 -7.99 4.16 -8.22
CA VAL A 279 -8.58 5.40 -8.75
C VAL A 279 -7.56 6.30 -9.47
N ASP A 280 -6.31 6.30 -9.03
CA ASP A 280 -5.21 7.03 -9.68
C ASP A 280 -4.99 6.63 -11.15
N HIS A 281 -5.45 5.44 -11.56
CA HIS A 281 -5.44 5.02 -12.96
C HIS A 281 -6.35 5.88 -13.86
N ILE A 282 -7.30 6.66 -13.32
CA ILE A 282 -8.07 7.62 -14.14
C ILE A 282 -7.13 8.60 -14.86
N VAL A 283 -6.13 9.10 -14.14
CA VAL A 283 -5.13 10.01 -14.69
C VAL A 283 -4.13 9.25 -15.59
N SER A 284 -3.55 8.16 -15.07
CA SER A 284 -2.49 7.44 -15.78
C SER A 284 -2.99 6.78 -17.08
N PHE A 285 -4.18 6.23 -17.13
CA PHE A 285 -4.77 5.68 -18.36
C PHE A 285 -5.04 6.76 -19.40
N HIS A 286 -5.54 7.92 -18.98
CA HIS A 286 -5.72 9.05 -19.88
C HIS A 286 -4.38 9.56 -20.44
N GLU A 287 -3.32 9.60 -19.61
CA GLU A 287 -1.99 10.01 -20.07
C GLU A 287 -1.36 9.02 -21.05
N GLN A 288 -1.55 7.72 -20.80
CA GLN A 288 -1.05 6.65 -21.68
C GLN A 288 -1.79 6.61 -23.02
N ASN A 289 -3.09 6.90 -23.02
CA ASN A 289 -3.92 6.91 -24.23
C ASN A 289 -5.01 7.98 -24.14
N LYS A 290 -4.73 9.16 -24.72
CA LYS A 290 -5.65 10.30 -24.70
C LYS A 290 -6.93 10.07 -25.52
N ASN A 291 -6.94 9.08 -26.40
CA ASN A 291 -8.10 8.71 -27.23
C ASN A 291 -8.95 7.61 -26.58
N LEU A 292 -8.54 7.07 -25.43
CA LEU A 292 -9.28 6.02 -24.74
C LEU A 292 -10.60 6.59 -24.19
N ASN A 293 -11.72 6.11 -24.74
CA ASN A 293 -13.06 6.49 -24.30
C ASN A 293 -13.52 5.55 -23.17
N PHE A 294 -13.28 5.94 -21.94
CA PHE A 294 -13.62 5.13 -20.78
C PHE A 294 -14.39 5.92 -19.72
N ASP A 295 -15.07 5.21 -18.87
CA ASP A 295 -15.65 5.73 -17.64
C ASP A 295 -15.45 4.74 -16.50
N VAL A 296 -15.94 5.06 -15.32
CA VAL A 296 -15.82 4.22 -14.13
C VAL A 296 -17.18 3.99 -13.49
N VAL A 297 -17.32 2.82 -12.83
CA VAL A 297 -18.41 2.53 -11.90
C VAL A 297 -17.81 1.95 -10.62
N SER A 298 -18.63 1.82 -9.57
CA SER A 298 -18.17 1.23 -8.33
C SER A 298 -17.53 -0.14 -8.54
N VAL A 299 -16.56 -0.49 -7.71
CA VAL A 299 -15.98 -1.83 -7.72
C VAL A 299 -17.08 -2.88 -7.53
N PRO A 300 -17.09 -4.00 -8.30
CA PRO A 300 -18.08 -5.03 -8.12
C PRO A 300 -17.96 -5.67 -6.74
N SER A 301 -19.09 -6.08 -6.17
CA SER A 301 -19.16 -6.69 -4.85
C SER A 301 -19.62 -8.15 -4.92
N PHE A 302 -19.36 -8.93 -3.87
CA PHE A 302 -19.97 -10.24 -3.73
C PHE A 302 -21.48 -10.08 -3.45
N SER A 303 -22.32 -10.98 -3.98
CA SER A 303 -23.77 -10.95 -3.82
C SER A 303 -24.25 -11.08 -2.37
N ASP A 304 -23.46 -11.73 -1.52
CA ASP A 304 -23.68 -11.84 -0.06
C ASP A 304 -22.99 -10.74 0.76
N ALA A 305 -22.26 -9.83 0.11
CA ALA A 305 -21.70 -8.61 0.70
C ALA A 305 -21.93 -7.42 -0.25
N PRO A 306 -23.20 -7.07 -0.56
CA PRO A 306 -23.51 -6.06 -1.58
C PRO A 306 -23.00 -4.67 -1.17
N ASN A 307 -22.66 -3.85 -2.17
CA ASN A 307 -22.17 -2.48 -1.98
C ASN A 307 -20.98 -2.37 -1.01
N THR A 308 -20.13 -3.41 -1.00
CA THR A 308 -18.91 -3.42 -0.18
C THR A 308 -17.71 -3.08 -1.06
N ARG A 309 -17.02 -1.98 -0.73
CA ARG A 309 -15.72 -1.61 -1.33
C ARG A 309 -14.63 -2.53 -0.78
N TYR A 310 -13.44 -2.46 -1.35
CA TYR A 310 -12.29 -3.20 -0.86
C TYR A 310 -11.85 -2.73 0.53
N GLN A 311 -11.04 -3.56 1.22
CA GLN A 311 -10.36 -3.15 2.43
C GLN A 311 -9.46 -1.95 2.16
N PRO A 312 -9.15 -1.13 3.19
CA PRO A 312 -8.35 0.07 3.02
C PRO A 312 -6.96 -0.18 2.41
N ASN A 313 -6.63 0.58 1.38
CA ASN A 313 -5.28 0.74 0.84
C ASN A 313 -4.75 2.11 1.27
N VAL A 314 -4.53 2.26 2.56
CA VAL A 314 -4.32 3.55 3.20
C VAL A 314 -2.84 3.88 3.40
N TYR A 315 -2.49 5.12 3.10
CA TYR A 315 -1.26 5.76 3.56
C TYR A 315 -1.59 6.56 4.81
N SER A 316 -0.78 6.43 5.84
CA SER A 316 -1.04 7.03 7.15
C SER A 316 0.18 7.78 7.68
N MET A 317 -0.09 8.72 8.54
CA MET A 317 0.90 9.56 9.20
C MET A 317 1.20 8.99 10.59
N TYR A 318 2.46 8.75 10.89
CA TYR A 318 2.94 8.19 12.16
C TYR A 318 3.92 9.15 12.81
N ILE A 319 3.68 9.49 14.08
CA ILE A 319 4.66 10.21 14.89
C ILE A 319 5.65 9.18 15.44
N THR A 320 6.94 9.45 15.34
CA THR A 320 7.94 8.52 15.84
C THR A 320 8.15 8.67 17.36
N LYS A 321 8.50 7.58 18.01
CA LYS A 321 8.80 7.52 19.44
C LYS A 321 9.94 8.47 19.81
N GLN A 322 10.94 8.59 18.95
CA GLN A 322 12.14 9.41 19.11
C GLN A 322 11.90 10.90 18.88
N SER A 323 10.81 11.29 18.22
CA SER A 323 10.48 12.71 18.03
C SER A 323 10.40 13.44 19.37
N THR A 324 11.08 14.56 19.47
CA THR A 324 10.96 15.50 20.60
C THR A 324 9.85 16.55 20.38
N LYS A 325 9.21 16.53 19.19
CA LYS A 325 8.24 17.52 18.72
C LYS A 325 6.84 16.93 18.52
N LYS A 326 6.46 15.94 19.35
CA LYS A 326 5.22 15.17 19.19
C LYS A 326 3.96 16.01 19.16
N ASP A 327 3.91 17.09 19.97
CA ASP A 327 2.79 18.03 19.99
C ASP A 327 2.66 18.80 18.68
N LEU A 328 3.76 19.32 18.15
CA LEU A 328 3.78 20.03 16.87
C LEU A 328 3.43 19.06 15.72
N ALA A 329 4.03 17.86 15.72
CA ALA A 329 3.75 16.84 14.73
C ALA A 329 2.25 16.48 14.70
N PHE A 330 1.62 16.32 15.87
CA PHE A 330 0.20 16.03 15.95
C PHE A 330 -0.67 17.20 15.46
N GLN A 331 -0.33 18.44 15.81
CA GLN A 331 -1.05 19.63 15.33
C GLN A 331 -0.99 19.75 13.80
N VAL A 332 0.17 19.44 13.20
CA VAL A 332 0.32 19.39 11.73
C VAL A 332 -0.56 18.30 11.14
N MET A 333 -0.56 17.09 11.71
CA MET A 333 -1.44 15.98 11.25
C MET A 333 -2.92 16.38 11.37
N ALA A 334 -3.33 17.01 12.46
CA ALA A 334 -4.69 17.49 12.65
C ALA A 334 -5.08 18.60 11.64
N ALA A 335 -4.15 19.49 11.30
CA ALA A 335 -4.37 20.50 10.28
C ALA A 335 -4.52 19.89 8.88
N ILE A 336 -3.73 18.87 8.55
CA ILE A 336 -3.87 18.09 7.30
C ILE A 336 -5.26 17.45 7.21
N LEU A 337 -5.80 16.97 8.32
CA LEU A 337 -7.11 16.33 8.42
C LEU A 337 -8.27 17.30 8.65
N SER A 338 -8.02 18.61 8.66
CA SER A 338 -9.11 19.61 8.74
C SER A 338 -10.00 19.54 7.48
N GLU A 339 -11.31 19.76 7.63
CA GLU A 339 -12.24 19.68 6.50
C GLU A 339 -11.87 20.66 5.36
N GLU A 340 -11.43 21.89 5.71
CA GLU A 340 -10.93 22.87 4.75
C GLU A 340 -9.83 22.27 3.86
N ASN A 341 -8.82 21.65 4.47
CA ASN A 341 -7.71 21.07 3.73
C ASN A 341 -8.10 19.78 3.00
N GLN A 342 -8.97 18.97 3.58
CA GLN A 342 -9.45 17.73 2.95
C GLN A 342 -10.26 18.05 1.66
N ILE A 343 -11.01 19.13 1.61
CA ILE A 343 -11.68 19.62 0.40
C ILE A 343 -10.64 20.00 -0.67
N GLU A 344 -9.59 20.74 -0.31
CA GLU A 344 -8.54 21.12 -1.26
C GLU A 344 -7.79 19.89 -1.80
N LEU A 345 -7.46 18.94 -0.94
CA LEU A 345 -6.84 17.65 -1.37
C LEU A 345 -7.77 16.86 -2.29
N ALA A 346 -9.06 16.80 -1.97
CA ALA A 346 -10.06 16.13 -2.80
C ALA A 346 -10.16 16.74 -4.20
N LYS A 347 -10.10 18.05 -4.36
CA LYS A 347 -10.08 18.73 -5.67
C LYS A 347 -8.92 18.24 -6.55
N GLU A 348 -7.79 17.89 -5.95
CA GLU A 348 -6.62 17.34 -6.60
C GLU A 348 -6.69 15.82 -6.85
N GLY A 349 -7.84 15.20 -6.59
CA GLY A 349 -8.09 13.77 -6.81
C GLY A 349 -7.54 12.86 -5.71
N VAL A 350 -7.21 13.40 -4.55
CA VAL A 350 -6.83 12.61 -3.38
C VAL A 350 -8.07 12.08 -2.69
N ILE A 351 -8.19 10.77 -2.52
CA ILE A 351 -9.26 10.18 -1.71
C ILE A 351 -8.85 10.32 -0.25
N VAL A 352 -9.44 11.29 0.41
CA VAL A 352 -9.11 11.65 1.79
C VAL A 352 -9.93 10.85 2.80
N PRO A 353 -9.47 10.74 4.07
CA PRO A 353 -10.18 9.99 5.10
C PRO A 353 -11.53 10.56 5.51
N LEU A 354 -11.79 11.83 5.27
CA LEU A 354 -13.05 12.50 5.58
C LEU A 354 -14.01 12.34 4.39
N GLU A 355 -15.09 11.58 4.56
CA GLU A 355 -16.08 11.32 3.51
C GLU A 355 -17.36 12.17 3.69
N THR A 356 -17.24 13.47 3.95
CA THR A 356 -18.39 14.39 3.97
C THR A 356 -18.87 14.73 2.56
N GLU A 357 -20.12 15.14 2.39
CA GLU A 357 -20.65 15.50 1.08
C GLU A 357 -19.83 16.61 0.39
N PRO A 358 -19.39 17.71 1.08
CA PRO A 358 -18.52 18.69 0.45
C PRO A 358 -17.20 18.13 -0.09
N VAL A 359 -16.62 17.15 0.60
CA VAL A 359 -15.38 16.46 0.16
C VAL A 359 -15.64 15.61 -1.08
N LYS A 360 -16.72 14.81 -1.08
CA LYS A 360 -17.11 13.97 -2.22
C LYS A 360 -17.42 14.78 -3.46
N GLU A 361 -18.13 15.89 -3.30
CA GLU A 361 -18.46 16.82 -4.38
C GLU A 361 -17.21 17.51 -4.95
N ALA A 362 -16.23 17.82 -4.11
CA ALA A 362 -14.99 18.45 -4.52
C ALA A 362 -14.04 17.52 -5.30
N PHE A 363 -14.21 16.19 -5.17
CA PHE A 363 -13.26 15.21 -5.67
C PHE A 363 -12.98 15.37 -7.17
N GLY A 364 -11.70 15.55 -7.52
CA GLY A 364 -11.20 15.62 -8.90
C GLY A 364 -11.57 16.89 -9.67
N GLN A 365 -12.13 17.92 -9.03
CA GLN A 365 -12.57 19.15 -9.72
C GLN A 365 -11.43 19.85 -10.48
N ASN A 366 -10.20 19.77 -9.97
CA ASN A 366 -9.03 20.38 -10.60
C ASN A 366 -8.38 19.48 -11.67
N LEU A 367 -8.86 18.24 -11.84
CA LEU A 367 -8.30 17.27 -12.79
C LEU A 367 -9.13 17.21 -14.07
N PRO A 368 -8.62 17.75 -15.21
CA PRO A 368 -9.34 17.69 -16.49
C PRO A 368 -9.70 16.25 -16.92
N GLN A 369 -8.88 15.27 -16.52
CA GLN A 369 -9.06 13.85 -16.83
C GLN A 369 -10.30 13.24 -16.16
N MET A 370 -10.81 13.85 -15.07
CA MET A 370 -12.00 13.41 -14.34
C MET A 370 -13.31 14.05 -14.85
N ARG A 371 -13.21 15.05 -15.71
CA ARG A 371 -14.41 15.75 -16.21
C ARG A 371 -15.31 14.80 -17.00
N GLY A 372 -16.59 14.78 -16.62
CA GLY A 372 -17.62 13.96 -17.29
C GLY A 372 -17.55 12.47 -16.94
N LYS A 373 -16.68 12.06 -16.02
CA LYS A 373 -16.63 10.69 -15.50
C LYS A 373 -17.48 10.55 -14.24
N ASN A 374 -17.94 9.33 -13.98
CA ASN A 374 -18.72 8.99 -12.78
C ASN A 374 -17.81 8.89 -11.53
N THR A 375 -17.27 10.03 -11.08
CA THR A 375 -16.41 10.06 -9.89
C THR A 375 -17.15 9.69 -8.59
N LYS A 376 -18.50 9.76 -8.56
CA LYS A 376 -19.30 9.34 -7.40
C LYS A 376 -19.21 7.85 -7.13
N ALA A 377 -18.91 7.04 -8.15
CA ALA A 377 -18.66 5.61 -8.05
C ALA A 377 -17.63 5.23 -6.99
N ILE A 378 -16.62 6.10 -6.78
CA ILE A 378 -15.52 5.90 -5.81
C ILE A 378 -16.06 5.79 -4.37
N PHE A 379 -17.13 6.51 -4.07
CA PHE A 379 -17.73 6.57 -2.73
C PHE A 379 -18.99 5.69 -2.60
N HIS A 380 -19.32 4.92 -3.65
CA HIS A 380 -20.48 4.05 -3.61
C HIS A 380 -20.24 2.86 -2.68
N GLY A 381 -21.15 2.66 -1.71
CA GLY A 381 -21.05 1.59 -0.72
C GLY A 381 -20.09 1.90 0.45
N GLN A 382 -19.80 0.88 1.23
CA GLN A 382 -19.00 0.98 2.45
C GLN A 382 -17.65 0.28 2.27
N THR A 383 -16.58 0.88 2.81
CA THR A 383 -15.26 0.25 2.87
C THR A 383 -15.33 -1.02 3.73
N ALA A 384 -14.86 -2.16 3.22
CA ALA A 384 -14.74 -3.38 3.99
C ALA A 384 -13.86 -3.16 5.23
N MET A 385 -14.28 -3.72 6.35
CA MET A 385 -13.46 -3.66 7.56
C MET A 385 -12.17 -4.47 7.37
N PRO A 386 -11.02 -3.99 7.84
CA PRO A 386 -9.81 -4.80 7.85
C PRO A 386 -9.98 -6.00 8.80
N PRO A 387 -9.18 -7.08 8.64
CA PRO A 387 -9.12 -8.16 9.62
C PRO A 387 -8.84 -7.62 11.02
N ALA A 388 -9.32 -8.32 12.05
CA ALA A 388 -8.99 -7.98 13.43
C ALA A 388 -7.46 -7.98 13.69
N ALA A 389 -7.03 -7.28 14.73
CA ALA A 389 -5.65 -7.27 15.16
C ALA A 389 -5.15 -8.69 15.45
N ARG A 390 -3.92 -8.98 15.07
CA ARG A 390 -3.24 -10.21 15.44
C ARG A 390 -2.80 -10.13 16.92
N ALA A 391 -2.71 -11.28 17.58
CA ALA A 391 -2.16 -11.35 18.93
C ALA A 391 -0.74 -10.77 18.98
N GLU A 392 -0.38 -10.19 20.12
CA GLU A 392 0.94 -9.58 20.35
C GLU A 392 2.06 -10.61 20.21
N GLY A 393 3.22 -10.18 19.74
CA GLY A 393 4.42 -11.00 19.60
C GLY A 393 4.42 -11.97 18.41
N LEU A 394 3.36 -12.00 17.61
CA LEU A 394 3.33 -12.83 16.40
C LEU A 394 4.18 -12.24 15.28
N VAL A 395 4.95 -13.12 14.64
CA VAL A 395 5.82 -12.74 13.51
C VAL A 395 4.99 -12.22 12.34
N TRP A 396 5.35 -11.04 11.84
CA TRP A 396 4.78 -10.52 10.60
C TRP A 396 5.47 -11.14 9.38
N TYR A 397 4.67 -11.53 8.41
CA TYR A 397 5.13 -12.02 7.11
C TYR A 397 4.19 -11.53 6.01
N ASP A 398 4.76 -10.97 4.94
CA ASP A 398 3.97 -10.60 3.77
C ASP A 398 3.75 -11.82 2.89
N VAL A 399 2.58 -12.43 3.04
CA VAL A 399 2.20 -13.63 2.27
C VAL A 399 2.09 -13.25 0.78
N PRO A 400 2.83 -13.92 -0.13
CA PRO A 400 2.87 -13.57 -1.55
C PRO A 400 1.58 -14.01 -2.27
N MET A 401 0.46 -13.34 -1.98
CA MET A 401 -0.88 -13.70 -2.44
C MET A 401 -1.00 -13.76 -3.97
N GLN A 402 -0.28 -12.90 -4.69
CA GLN A 402 -0.24 -12.93 -6.16
C GLN A 402 0.27 -14.27 -6.71
N ASN A 403 1.09 -15.01 -5.96
CA ASN A 403 1.66 -16.29 -6.40
C ASN A 403 0.63 -17.42 -6.42
N VAL A 404 -0.54 -17.26 -5.79
CA VAL A 404 -1.66 -18.21 -5.96
C VAL A 404 -2.07 -18.26 -7.43
N PHE A 405 -2.15 -17.12 -8.11
CA PHE A 405 -2.61 -17.03 -9.50
C PHE A 405 -1.46 -17.16 -10.50
N ALA A 406 -0.43 -16.30 -10.40
CA ALA A 406 0.56 -16.16 -11.45
C ALA A 406 1.32 -17.46 -11.77
N PRO A 407 1.98 -18.15 -10.81
CA PRO A 407 2.60 -19.43 -11.12
C PRO A 407 1.64 -20.64 -11.01
N LEU A 408 0.80 -20.69 -9.98
CA LEU A 408 0.08 -21.94 -9.66
C LEU A 408 -1.16 -22.13 -10.52
N ILE A 409 -2.06 -21.17 -10.58
CA ILE A 409 -3.31 -21.30 -11.34
C ILE A 409 -3.07 -21.10 -12.83
N PHE A 410 -2.37 -20.04 -13.25
CA PHE A 410 -2.23 -19.72 -14.67
C PHE A 410 -1.15 -20.54 -15.39
N LYS A 411 -0.02 -20.86 -14.76
CA LYS A 411 1.04 -21.65 -15.39
C LYS A 411 0.88 -23.15 -15.18
N GLU A 412 0.61 -23.56 -13.93
CA GLU A 412 0.63 -24.97 -13.53
C GLU A 412 -0.77 -25.58 -13.52
N SER A 413 -1.81 -24.80 -13.80
CA SER A 413 -3.22 -25.25 -13.85
C SER A 413 -3.67 -25.95 -12.56
N LYS A 414 -3.15 -25.52 -11.40
CA LYS A 414 -3.58 -26.04 -10.10
C LYS A 414 -5.02 -25.60 -9.81
N ASP A 415 -5.79 -26.43 -9.12
CA ASP A 415 -7.06 -26.00 -8.54
C ASP A 415 -6.85 -25.04 -7.37
N SER A 416 -7.88 -24.28 -7.01
CA SER A 416 -7.81 -23.22 -6.00
C SER A 416 -7.40 -23.73 -4.62
N VAL A 417 -7.87 -24.94 -4.22
CA VAL A 417 -7.53 -25.54 -2.91
C VAL A 417 -6.06 -25.87 -2.85
N THR A 418 -5.55 -26.54 -3.89
CA THR A 418 -4.13 -26.91 -4.00
C THR A 418 -3.25 -25.66 -4.02
N ALA A 419 -3.62 -24.63 -4.80
CA ALA A 419 -2.84 -23.39 -4.88
C ALA A 419 -2.78 -22.65 -3.54
N LEU A 420 -3.90 -22.51 -2.85
CA LEU A 420 -3.96 -21.87 -1.52
C LEU A 420 -3.13 -22.64 -0.49
N ARG A 421 -3.27 -23.98 -0.46
CA ARG A 421 -2.50 -24.83 0.45
C ARG A 421 -0.99 -24.73 0.21
N MET A 422 -0.54 -24.72 -1.04
CA MET A 422 0.88 -24.59 -1.35
C MET A 422 1.48 -23.26 -0.85
N ILE A 423 0.77 -22.15 -1.04
CA ILE A 423 1.23 -20.84 -0.54
C ILE A 423 1.16 -20.80 0.99
N GLU A 424 0.13 -21.40 1.62
CA GLU A 424 0.03 -21.48 3.08
C GLU A 424 1.20 -22.26 3.69
N GLU A 425 1.50 -23.46 3.16
CA GLU A 425 2.61 -24.30 3.61
C GLU A 425 3.97 -23.59 3.47
N GLN A 426 4.21 -22.98 2.30
CA GLN A 426 5.42 -22.21 2.04
C GLN A 426 5.54 -21.02 3.01
N SER A 427 4.49 -20.23 3.13
CA SER A 427 4.50 -19.04 4.00
C SER A 427 4.66 -19.40 5.47
N THR A 428 4.01 -20.48 5.93
CA THR A 428 4.16 -20.97 7.30
C THR A 428 5.61 -21.38 7.60
N LYS A 429 6.28 -22.03 6.65
CA LYS A 429 7.70 -22.39 6.78
C LYS A 429 8.60 -21.14 6.85
N GLU A 430 8.33 -20.12 6.04
CA GLU A 430 9.09 -18.86 6.07
C GLU A 430 8.87 -18.10 7.37
N ILE A 431 7.64 -18.08 7.89
CA ILE A 431 7.32 -17.52 9.23
C ILE A 431 8.11 -18.21 10.32
N ALA A 432 8.16 -19.54 10.32
CA ALA A 432 8.93 -20.30 11.31
C ALA A 432 10.44 -20.00 11.22
N THR A 433 10.97 -19.85 10.02
CA THR A 433 12.38 -19.46 9.79
C THR A 433 12.66 -18.08 10.32
N LYS A 434 11.79 -17.09 10.03
CA LYS A 434 11.92 -15.72 10.55
C LYS A 434 11.87 -15.69 12.07
N LYS A 435 10.95 -16.45 12.69
CA LYS A 435 10.83 -16.55 14.16
C LYS A 435 12.10 -17.07 14.81
N ALA A 436 12.66 -18.18 14.29
CA ALA A 436 13.88 -18.75 14.81
C ALA A 436 15.09 -17.80 14.69
N ALA A 437 15.16 -17.00 13.62
CA ALA A 437 16.20 -16.00 13.44
C ALA A 437 16.08 -14.88 14.49
N THR A 438 14.87 -14.36 14.74
CA THR A 438 14.62 -13.34 15.77
C THR A 438 14.99 -13.84 17.16
N GLU A 439 14.54 -15.04 17.55
CA GLU A 439 14.89 -15.63 18.84
C GLU A 439 16.40 -15.82 19.04
N THR A 440 17.14 -16.07 17.97
CA THR A 440 18.59 -16.22 18.02
C THR A 440 19.27 -14.87 18.29
N ILE A 441 18.78 -13.80 17.66
CA ILE A 441 19.28 -12.43 17.86
C ILE A 441 19.01 -11.98 19.31
N ASP A 442 17.79 -12.18 19.82
CA ASP A 442 17.42 -11.80 21.18
C ASP A 442 18.26 -12.53 22.26
N LYS A 443 18.51 -13.82 22.04
CA LYS A 443 19.40 -14.60 22.92
C LYS A 443 20.85 -14.13 22.86
N ALA A 444 21.32 -13.61 21.74
CA ALA A 444 22.67 -13.05 21.64
C ALA A 444 22.75 -11.68 22.34
N ALA A 445 21.75 -10.82 22.15
CA ALA A 445 21.66 -9.51 22.81
C ALA A 445 21.54 -9.60 24.32
N SER A 446 20.80 -10.60 24.85
CA SER A 446 20.64 -10.81 26.31
C SER A 446 21.88 -11.36 27.03
N LYS A 447 22.94 -11.73 26.29
CA LYS A 447 24.21 -12.23 26.84
C LYS A 447 25.32 -11.17 26.86
N GLN A 448 25.06 -9.99 26.34
CA GLN A 448 25.92 -8.80 26.42
C GLN A 448 25.45 -7.85 27.52
#